data_ce178176e920e4d3efe0d75d13252d04
#
_entry.id   ce178176e920e4d3efe0d75d13252d04
#
_cell.length_a   1.000
_cell.length_b   1.000
_cell.length_c   1.000
_cell.angle_alpha   90.00
_cell.angle_beta   90.00
_cell.angle_gamma   90.00
#
_symmetry.space_group_name_H-M   'P 1'
#
loop_
_entity.id
_entity.type
_entity.pdbx_description
1 polymer ?
#
loop_
_entity_poly.entity_id
_entity_poly.type
_entity_poly.pdbx_seq_one_letter_code
_entity_poly.pdbx_strand_id
1 'polypeptide(L)'
;MAYYKKPFTPKKPVRTFRDLEVYQKTMECAVLISKDIAPALVKQKYPYAERFAECALSVPLLIAEAHSLRFADFALGVGFLEKAMSASNKMIVYLEHARGLCGSKLDQSLIEDIVGRYAVCRVKMFHLEKSWKRFRSEYDDDKEKKGTGGFRY
;
A
#
# COMPACT_ATOMS: atom_id res chain seq x y z
N MET A 1 35.61 -17.63 -1.30
CA MET A 1 34.42 -16.76 -1.45
C MET A 1 33.98 -16.28 -0.09
N ALA A 2 34.18 -15.01 0.20
CA ALA A 2 33.69 -14.42 1.43
C ALA A 2 32.18 -14.14 1.27
N TYR A 3 31.35 -14.86 2.02
CA TYR A 3 29.94 -14.52 2.14
C TYR A 3 29.81 -13.20 2.89
N TYR A 4 29.47 -12.15 2.18
CA TYR A 4 29.14 -10.86 2.78
C TYR A 4 27.80 -11.03 3.52
N LYS A 5 27.85 -11.36 4.80
CA LYS A 5 26.66 -11.22 5.65
C LYS A 5 26.35 -9.73 5.75
N LYS A 6 25.27 -9.29 5.12
CA LYS A 6 24.74 -7.95 5.38
C LYS A 6 24.60 -7.79 6.89
N PRO A 7 25.14 -6.72 7.49
CA PRO A 7 24.94 -6.50 8.92
C PRO A 7 23.44 -6.49 9.22
N PHE A 8 23.05 -7.22 10.27
CA PHE A 8 21.68 -7.23 10.77
C PHE A 8 21.36 -5.83 11.30
N THR A 9 20.66 -5.04 10.51
CA THR A 9 20.06 -3.80 10.99
C THR A 9 18.66 -4.13 11.47
N PRO A 10 18.36 -4.01 12.78
CA PRO A 10 17.01 -4.21 13.27
C PRO A 10 16.07 -3.24 12.57
N LYS A 11 14.97 -3.75 12.00
CA LYS A 11 13.92 -2.92 11.43
C LYS A 11 13.40 -2.00 12.52
N LYS A 12 13.27 -0.70 12.24
CA LYS A 12 12.62 0.24 13.16
C LYS A 12 11.21 -0.25 13.46
N PRO A 13 10.78 -0.26 14.74
CA PRO A 13 9.42 -0.65 15.06
C PRO A 13 8.41 0.30 14.39
N VAL A 14 7.33 -0.28 13.86
CA VAL A 14 6.22 0.48 13.29
C VAL A 14 5.38 1.04 14.44
N ARG A 15 5.41 2.35 14.62
CA ARG A 15 4.65 3.07 15.65
C ARG A 15 3.37 3.69 15.10
N THR A 16 3.44 4.24 13.89
CA THR A 16 2.31 4.85 13.20
C THR A 16 2.25 4.34 11.76
N PHE A 17 1.14 4.60 11.07
CA PHE A 17 1.02 4.26 9.65
C PHE A 17 2.13 4.90 8.80
N ARG A 18 2.70 6.03 9.24
CA ARG A 18 3.80 6.73 8.55
C ARG A 18 5.07 5.90 8.45
N ASP A 19 5.27 4.97 9.37
CA ASP A 19 6.44 4.08 9.40
C ASP A 19 6.29 2.90 8.43
N LEU A 20 5.09 2.67 7.89
CA LEU A 20 4.85 1.64 6.90
C LEU A 20 5.47 2.02 5.55
N GLU A 21 6.32 1.14 5.03
CA GLU A 21 6.94 1.33 3.72
C GLU A 21 5.89 1.49 2.61
N VAL A 22 4.82 0.69 2.66
CA VAL A 22 3.74 0.75 1.66
C VAL A 22 3.01 2.10 1.69
N TYR A 23 2.85 2.73 2.86
CA TYR A 23 2.33 4.08 2.96
C TYR A 23 3.29 5.09 2.31
N GLN A 24 4.56 5.07 2.68
CA GLN A 24 5.56 5.99 2.17
C GLN A 24 5.69 5.91 0.65
N LYS A 25 5.77 4.71 0.11
CA LYS A 25 5.93 4.47 -1.33
C LYS A 25 4.70 4.85 -2.15
N THR A 26 3.50 4.55 -1.66
CA THR A 26 2.26 4.95 -2.34
C THR A 26 1.98 6.45 -2.24
N MET A 27 2.40 7.10 -1.16
CA MET A 27 2.37 8.57 -1.05
C MET A 27 3.34 9.21 -2.05
N GLU A 28 4.55 8.68 -2.20
CA GLU A 28 5.50 9.16 -3.22
C GLU A 28 4.89 9.04 -4.63
N CYS A 29 4.24 7.93 -4.94
CA CYS A 29 3.53 7.75 -6.22
C CYS A 29 2.43 8.80 -6.40
N ALA A 30 1.61 9.05 -5.39
CA ALA A 30 0.54 10.04 -5.45
C ALA A 30 1.08 11.45 -5.70
N VAL A 31 2.18 11.81 -5.06
CA VAL A 31 2.85 13.11 -5.27
C VAL A 31 3.41 13.24 -6.69
N LEU A 32 4.11 12.22 -7.19
CA LEU A 32 4.62 12.20 -8.56
C LEU A 32 3.49 12.31 -9.59
N ILE A 33 2.39 11.61 -9.37
CA ILE A 33 1.21 11.68 -10.23
C ILE A 33 0.64 13.08 -10.24
N SER A 34 0.48 13.70 -9.08
CA SER A 34 -0.07 15.07 -8.96
C SER A 34 0.82 16.11 -9.61
N LYS A 35 2.14 15.97 -9.53
CA LYS A 35 3.10 16.93 -10.08
C LYS A 35 3.35 16.75 -11.57
N ASP A 36 3.56 15.50 -12.02
CA ASP A 36 4.17 15.23 -13.32
C ASP A 36 3.23 14.58 -14.32
N ILE A 37 2.20 13.85 -13.86
CA ILE A 37 1.29 13.12 -14.75
C ILE A 37 -0.06 13.79 -14.88
N ALA A 38 -0.73 14.11 -13.78
CA ALA A 38 -2.08 14.68 -13.80
C ALA A 38 -2.16 16.00 -14.60
N PRO A 39 -1.22 16.94 -14.49
CA PRO A 39 -1.21 18.15 -15.33
C PRO A 39 -1.09 17.85 -16.82
N ALA A 40 -0.27 16.86 -17.19
CA ALA A 40 -0.14 16.42 -18.58
C ALA A 40 -1.44 15.78 -19.11
N LEU A 41 -2.12 15.00 -18.28
CA LEU A 41 -3.42 14.41 -18.62
C LEU A 41 -4.49 15.46 -18.84
N VAL A 42 -4.54 16.50 -18.01
CA VAL A 42 -5.47 17.63 -18.17
C VAL A 42 -5.18 18.36 -19.47
N LYS A 43 -3.90 18.63 -19.76
CA LYS A 43 -3.47 19.27 -21.01
C LYS A 43 -3.89 18.46 -22.24
N GLN A 44 -3.82 17.13 -22.18
CA GLN A 44 -4.24 16.22 -23.25
C GLN A 44 -5.75 15.94 -23.25
N LYS A 45 -6.52 16.61 -22.40
CA LYS A 45 -7.98 16.41 -22.26
C LYS A 45 -8.37 14.94 -22.00
N TYR A 46 -7.56 14.27 -21.19
CA TYR A 46 -7.86 12.91 -20.74
C TYR A 46 -9.14 12.92 -19.89
N PRO A 47 -10.20 12.19 -20.27
CA PRO A 47 -11.51 12.34 -19.63
C PRO A 47 -11.55 11.84 -18.19
N TYR A 48 -10.60 11.01 -17.78
CA TYR A 48 -10.55 10.41 -16.43
C TYR A 48 -9.45 11.00 -15.54
N ALA A 49 -8.90 12.16 -15.90
CA ALA A 49 -7.77 12.78 -15.16
C ALA A 49 -8.09 13.00 -13.69
N GLU A 50 -9.30 13.46 -13.35
CA GLU A 50 -9.73 13.68 -11.97
C GLU A 50 -9.84 12.37 -11.18
N ARG A 51 -10.52 11.38 -11.72
CA ARG A 51 -10.64 10.04 -11.10
C ARG A 51 -9.29 9.37 -10.90
N PHE A 52 -8.40 9.54 -11.85
CA PHE A 52 -7.02 9.08 -11.80
C PHE A 52 -6.28 9.66 -10.59
N ALA A 53 -6.33 10.97 -10.41
CA ALA A 53 -5.68 11.67 -9.30
C ALA A 53 -6.32 11.28 -7.95
N GLU A 54 -7.64 11.19 -7.87
CA GLU A 54 -8.35 10.74 -6.67
C GLU A 54 -7.99 9.30 -6.29
N CYS A 55 -7.91 8.40 -7.25
CA CYS A 55 -7.52 7.02 -7.01
C CYS A 55 -6.09 6.94 -6.46
N ALA A 56 -5.16 7.72 -6.99
CA ALA A 56 -3.79 7.78 -6.51
C ALA A 56 -3.70 8.14 -5.02
N LEU A 57 -4.42 9.16 -4.60
CA LEU A 57 -4.45 9.57 -3.19
C LEU A 57 -5.21 8.58 -2.31
N SER A 58 -6.18 7.86 -2.86
CA SER A 58 -6.97 6.88 -2.12
C SER A 58 -6.10 5.75 -1.54
N VAL A 59 -5.00 5.38 -2.20
CA VAL A 59 -4.15 4.27 -1.78
C VAL A 59 -3.49 4.53 -0.42
N PRO A 60 -2.71 5.61 -0.22
CA PRO A 60 -2.16 5.90 1.10
C PRO A 60 -3.23 6.21 2.15
N LEU A 61 -4.37 6.80 1.78
CA LEU A 61 -5.49 7.01 2.69
C LEU A 61 -6.05 5.68 3.22
N LEU A 62 -6.29 4.71 2.35
CA LEU A 62 -6.78 3.39 2.73
C LEU A 62 -5.78 2.62 3.61
N ILE A 63 -4.48 2.76 3.34
CA ILE A 63 -3.43 2.16 4.18
C ILE A 63 -3.44 2.76 5.59
N ALA A 64 -3.56 4.09 5.69
CA ALA A 64 -3.64 4.78 6.98
C ALA A 64 -4.87 4.37 7.77
N GLU A 65 -6.03 4.28 7.13
CA GLU A 65 -7.27 3.79 7.74
C GLU A 65 -7.14 2.34 8.20
N ALA A 66 -6.60 1.47 7.35
CA ALA A 66 -6.37 0.07 7.68
C ALA A 66 -5.52 -0.10 8.94
N HIS A 67 -4.40 0.59 9.01
CA HIS A 67 -3.50 0.55 10.15
C HIS A 67 -4.16 1.10 11.42
N SER A 68 -4.91 2.20 11.29
CA SER A 68 -5.59 2.84 12.42
C SER A 68 -6.68 1.97 13.04
N LEU A 69 -7.37 1.16 12.23
CA LEU A 69 -8.51 0.36 12.65
C LEU A 69 -8.18 -1.08 13.04
N ARG A 70 -6.99 -1.58 12.71
CA ARG A 70 -6.64 -3.00 12.83
C ARG A 70 -6.76 -3.58 14.26
N PHE A 71 -6.62 -2.76 15.29
CA PHE A 71 -6.79 -3.20 16.70
C PHE A 71 -8.22 -3.05 17.19
N ALA A 72 -8.92 -2.01 16.76
CA ALA A 72 -10.31 -1.78 17.16
C ALA A 72 -11.27 -2.74 16.46
N ASP A 73 -11.04 -2.99 15.18
CA ASP A 73 -11.80 -3.93 14.35
C ASP A 73 -10.86 -4.53 13.31
N PHE A 74 -10.33 -5.70 13.61
CA PHE A 74 -9.33 -6.37 12.77
C PHE A 74 -9.84 -6.68 11.36
N ALA A 75 -11.06 -7.20 11.26
CA ALA A 75 -11.67 -7.54 9.96
C ALA A 75 -11.85 -6.29 9.10
N LEU A 76 -12.27 -5.17 9.70
CA LEU A 76 -12.39 -3.90 9.01
C LEU A 76 -11.03 -3.35 8.57
N GLY A 77 -10.02 -3.42 9.42
CA GLY A 77 -8.65 -3.02 9.09
C GLY A 77 -8.08 -3.81 7.91
N VAL A 78 -8.22 -5.12 7.93
CA VAL A 78 -7.83 -5.99 6.80
C VAL A 78 -8.61 -5.64 5.54
N GLY A 79 -9.91 -5.40 5.65
CA GLY A 79 -10.77 -4.99 4.53
C GLY A 79 -10.29 -3.70 3.86
N PHE A 80 -9.86 -2.70 4.64
CA PHE A 80 -9.28 -1.46 4.09
C PHE A 80 -7.93 -1.71 3.41
N LEU A 81 -7.10 -2.59 3.95
CA LEU A 81 -5.84 -2.95 3.31
C LEU A 81 -6.07 -3.66 1.97
N GLU A 82 -7.06 -4.53 1.89
CA GLU A 82 -7.47 -5.19 0.64
C GLU A 82 -8.01 -4.18 -0.39
N LYS A 83 -8.76 -3.17 0.06
CA LYS A 83 -9.17 -2.05 -0.81
C LYS A 83 -7.99 -1.25 -1.31
N ALA A 84 -6.94 -1.06 -0.50
CA ALA A 84 -5.71 -0.39 -0.94
C ALA A 84 -4.99 -1.21 -2.02
N MET A 85 -4.94 -2.52 -1.89
CA MET A 85 -4.41 -3.42 -2.94
C MET A 85 -5.21 -3.30 -4.24
N SER A 86 -6.54 -3.32 -4.15
CA SER A 86 -7.43 -3.13 -5.30
C SER A 86 -7.22 -1.76 -5.96
N ALA A 87 -7.12 -0.69 -5.17
CA ALA A 87 -6.87 0.65 -5.68
C ALA A 87 -5.50 0.76 -6.37
N SER A 88 -4.48 0.07 -5.87
CA SER A 88 -3.16 -0.01 -6.52
C SER A 88 -3.24 -0.66 -7.90
N ASN A 89 -4.01 -1.73 -8.04
CA ASN A 89 -4.27 -2.35 -9.33
C ASN A 89 -5.07 -1.44 -10.26
N LYS A 90 -6.05 -0.70 -9.73
CA LYS A 90 -6.80 0.32 -10.52
C LYS A 90 -5.87 1.40 -11.04
N MET A 91 -4.88 1.82 -10.26
CA MET A 91 -3.87 2.79 -10.72
C MET A 91 -3.06 2.26 -11.89
N ILE A 92 -2.69 0.99 -11.89
CA ILE A 92 -2.02 0.36 -13.02
C ILE A 92 -2.91 0.41 -14.27
N VAL A 93 -4.20 0.09 -14.13
CA VAL A 93 -5.15 0.17 -15.23
C VAL A 93 -5.30 1.59 -15.78
N TYR A 94 -5.43 2.60 -14.91
CA TYR A 94 -5.47 4.00 -15.33
C TYR A 94 -4.20 4.43 -16.06
N LEU A 95 -3.04 4.06 -15.54
CA LEU A 95 -1.74 4.40 -16.14
C LEU A 95 -1.58 3.76 -17.53
N GLU A 96 -1.94 2.50 -17.67
CA GLU A 96 -1.89 1.80 -18.95
C GLU A 96 -2.91 2.38 -19.96
N HIS A 97 -4.10 2.71 -19.52
CA HIS A 97 -5.13 3.34 -20.36
C HIS A 97 -4.69 4.72 -20.82
N ALA A 98 -4.20 5.56 -19.92
CA ALA A 98 -3.68 6.89 -20.25
C ALA A 98 -2.50 6.80 -21.23
N ARG A 99 -1.58 5.87 -21.01
CA ARG A 99 -0.46 5.61 -21.91
C ARG A 99 -0.91 5.20 -23.30
N GLY A 100 -1.89 4.30 -23.39
CA GLY A 100 -2.44 3.84 -24.66
C GLY A 100 -3.15 4.94 -25.42
N LEU A 101 -3.86 5.83 -24.70
CA LEU A 101 -4.65 6.90 -25.32
C LEU A 101 -3.80 8.12 -25.74
N CYS A 102 -2.87 8.53 -24.88
CA CYS A 102 -2.06 9.74 -25.08
C CYS A 102 -0.71 9.48 -25.77
N GLY A 103 -0.22 8.24 -25.73
CA GLY A 103 1.01 7.84 -26.41
C GLY A 103 2.21 8.67 -26.01
N SER A 104 2.96 9.13 -27.00
CA SER A 104 4.21 9.91 -26.81
C SER A 104 4.03 11.28 -26.16
N LYS A 105 2.80 11.74 -25.97
CA LYS A 105 2.49 13.01 -25.28
C LYS A 105 2.64 12.90 -23.76
N LEU A 106 2.81 11.70 -23.22
CA LEU A 106 3.15 11.43 -21.85
C LEU A 106 4.59 10.90 -21.76
N ASP A 107 5.21 11.12 -20.60
CA ASP A 107 6.50 10.51 -20.28
C ASP A 107 6.33 9.00 -20.05
N GLN A 108 6.64 8.20 -21.07
CA GLN A 108 6.46 6.75 -21.06
C GLN A 108 7.34 6.07 -20.01
N SER A 109 8.57 6.54 -19.84
CA SER A 109 9.49 6.03 -18.82
C SER A 109 8.97 6.23 -17.41
N LEU A 110 8.41 7.41 -17.12
CA LEU A 110 7.84 7.72 -15.81
C LEU A 110 6.61 6.87 -15.54
N ILE A 111 5.74 6.68 -16.52
CA ILE A 111 4.55 5.83 -16.38
C ILE A 111 4.95 4.38 -16.10
N GLU A 112 5.91 3.84 -16.83
CA GLU A 112 6.41 2.48 -16.62
C GLU A 112 7.02 2.31 -15.23
N ASP A 113 7.79 3.27 -14.76
CA ASP A 113 8.36 3.29 -13.40
C ASP A 113 7.25 3.26 -12.34
N ILE A 114 6.23 4.10 -12.46
CA ILE A 114 5.13 4.17 -11.49
C ILE A 114 4.28 2.89 -11.52
N VAL A 115 3.99 2.33 -12.68
CA VAL A 115 3.33 1.02 -12.80
C VAL A 115 4.09 -0.05 -12.01
N GLY A 116 5.41 -0.11 -12.20
CA GLY A 116 6.27 -1.04 -11.46
C GLY A 116 6.22 -0.82 -9.94
N ARG A 117 6.20 0.42 -9.50
CA ARG A 117 6.11 0.78 -8.06
C ARG A 117 4.78 0.31 -7.46
N TYR A 118 3.65 0.52 -8.14
CA TYR A 118 2.35 0.03 -7.66
C TYR A 118 2.32 -1.50 -7.59
N ALA A 119 2.86 -2.19 -8.59
CA ALA A 119 2.93 -3.64 -8.59
C ALA A 119 3.73 -4.18 -7.39
N VAL A 120 4.87 -3.58 -7.08
CA VAL A 120 5.70 -3.94 -5.91
C VAL A 120 4.97 -3.62 -4.60
N CYS A 121 4.36 -2.44 -4.49
CA CYS A 121 3.61 -2.05 -3.29
C CYS A 121 2.44 -3.00 -3.02
N ARG A 122 1.71 -3.43 -4.06
CA ARG A 122 0.61 -4.39 -3.90
C ARG A 122 1.09 -5.70 -3.29
N VAL A 123 2.21 -6.24 -3.74
CA VAL A 123 2.81 -7.46 -3.17
C VAL A 123 3.20 -7.26 -1.71
N LYS A 124 3.80 -6.11 -1.39
CA LYS A 124 4.18 -5.75 -0.01
C LYS A 124 2.96 -5.58 0.90
N MET A 125 1.85 -5.03 0.40
CA MET A 125 0.59 -4.96 1.15
C MET A 125 0.03 -6.35 1.46
N PHE A 126 0.13 -7.27 0.52
CA PHE A 126 -0.27 -8.67 0.73
C PHE A 126 0.57 -9.33 1.83
N HIS A 127 1.87 -9.11 1.84
CA HIS A 127 2.75 -9.60 2.91
C HIS A 127 2.44 -8.94 4.26
N LEU A 128 2.11 -7.66 4.27
CA LEU A 128 1.67 -6.95 5.46
C LEU A 128 0.39 -7.55 6.04
N GLU A 129 -0.59 -7.84 5.19
CA GLU A 129 -1.84 -8.52 5.59
C GLU A 129 -1.56 -9.88 6.23
N LYS A 130 -0.70 -10.69 5.61
CA LYS A 130 -0.27 -11.97 6.19
C LYS A 130 0.39 -11.80 7.56
N SER A 131 1.25 -10.79 7.70
CA SER A 131 1.90 -10.45 8.96
C SER A 131 0.89 -10.09 10.05
N TRP A 132 -0.11 -9.26 9.73
CA TRP A 132 -1.17 -8.90 10.66
C TRP A 132 -2.01 -10.11 11.09
N LYS A 133 -2.37 -10.97 10.16
CA LYS A 133 -3.14 -12.21 10.45
C LYS A 133 -2.36 -13.16 11.34
N ARG A 134 -1.07 -13.34 11.10
CA ARG A 134 -0.19 -14.16 11.93
C ARG A 134 -0.06 -13.59 13.34
N PHE A 135 0.19 -12.29 13.47
CA PHE A 135 0.30 -11.61 14.76
C PHE A 135 -1.00 -11.71 15.56
N ARG A 136 -2.15 -11.57 14.91
CA ARG A 136 -3.46 -11.73 15.53
C ARG A 136 -3.67 -13.14 16.06
N SER A 137 -3.34 -14.16 15.30
CA SER A 137 -3.43 -15.57 15.70
C SER A 137 -2.57 -15.85 16.93
N GLU A 138 -1.31 -15.41 16.94
CA GLU A 138 -0.41 -15.55 18.09
C GLU A 138 -0.96 -14.88 19.36
N TYR A 139 -1.54 -13.69 19.20
CA TYR A 139 -2.15 -12.96 20.30
C TYR A 139 -3.38 -13.67 20.90
N ASP A 140 -4.22 -14.24 20.07
CA ASP A 140 -5.40 -14.99 20.48
C ASP A 140 -4.99 -16.30 21.19
N ASP A 141 -3.99 -17.01 20.68
CA ASP A 141 -3.41 -18.21 21.31
C ASP A 141 -2.84 -17.90 22.70
N ASP A 142 -2.15 -16.79 22.86
CA ASP A 142 -1.61 -16.36 24.16
C ASP A 142 -2.71 -15.98 25.16
N LYS A 143 -3.80 -15.41 24.69
CA LYS A 143 -4.98 -15.14 25.54
C LYS A 143 -5.65 -16.41 25.99
N GLU A 144 -5.84 -17.39 25.13
CA GLU A 144 -6.43 -18.69 25.48
C GLU A 144 -5.57 -19.40 26.53
N LYS A 145 -4.25 -19.45 26.36
CA LYS A 145 -3.32 -20.04 27.34
C LYS A 145 -3.35 -19.34 28.69
N LYS A 146 -3.52 -18.03 28.75
CA LYS A 146 -3.63 -17.26 29.99
C LYS A 146 -5.02 -17.38 30.63
N GLY A 147 -6.07 -17.54 29.83
CA GLY A 147 -7.45 -17.71 30.31
C GLY A 147 -7.72 -19.07 30.93
N THR A 148 -6.98 -20.11 30.56
CA THR A 148 -7.08 -21.45 31.15
C THR A 148 -6.31 -21.63 32.46
N GLY A 149 -5.50 -20.64 32.84
CA GLY A 149 -4.68 -20.66 34.08
C GLY A 149 -5.33 -20.05 35.32
N GLY A 150 -6.56 -19.62 35.27
CA GLY A 150 -7.19 -18.94 36.38
C GLY A 150 -8.64 -19.34 36.60
N PHE A 151 -8.88 -20.43 37.28
CA PHE A 151 -9.93 -20.68 38.26
C PHE A 151 -9.84 -22.13 38.73
N ARG A 152 -9.00 -22.37 39.74
CA ARG A 152 -9.18 -23.49 40.64
C ARG A 152 -9.77 -22.90 41.93
N TYR A 153 -11.01 -23.20 42.19
CA TYR A 153 -11.56 -23.14 43.52
C TYR A 153 -11.05 -24.33 44.32
#